data_9df0d3aff49033c3d7bd1ff599333823
#
_entry.id   9df0d3aff49033c3d7bd1ff599333823
#
_cell.length_a   1.000
_cell.length_b   1.000
_cell.length_c   1.000
_cell.angle_alpha   90.00
_cell.angle_beta   90.00
_cell.angle_gamma   90.00
#
_symmetry.space_group_name_H-M   'P 1'
#
loop_
_entity.id
_entity.type
_entity.pdbx_description
1 polymer ?
#
loop_
_entity_poly.entity_id
_entity_poly.type
_entity_poly.pdbx_seq_one_letter_code
_entity_poly.pdbx_strand_id
1 'polypeptide(L)'
;DTIEQPENTAGYNAAFEALAGFRNTVPLDSSVIQPRFGYKLDIGGTKLISGMDRIEGAELSGGIGVFSGRVPQVWMTNPAANTGVATVYFGNWATDINLGTGDWRDYYDGLNLTCLLPDAQPNEYGDCGDVSAYAGAGAAVANHPDFQVPSDLKMSMDLTLYLRGGARLTANYIKSDVIDAVNFTDLGVEAGGIRQVAADGRTVYNEEYTQNIVMSNTSKGGMESFTLS
;
A
#
# COMPACT_ATOMS: atom_id res chain seq x y z
N ASP A 1 -2.94 -5.22 -19.06
CA ASP A 1 -4.24 -4.63 -18.70
C ASP A 1 -3.97 -3.38 -17.87
N THR A 2 -4.29 -2.23 -18.41
CA THR A 2 -4.24 -0.94 -17.71
C THR A 2 -5.49 -0.84 -16.85
N ILE A 3 -5.32 -0.71 -15.54
CA ILE A 3 -6.44 -0.44 -14.64
C ILE A 3 -6.40 1.07 -14.37
N GLU A 4 -7.27 1.80 -15.03
CA GLU A 4 -7.44 3.22 -14.79
C GLU A 4 -8.50 3.43 -13.70
N GLN A 5 -8.16 4.18 -12.68
CA GLN A 5 -9.16 4.69 -11.76
C GLN A 5 -9.86 5.87 -12.45
N PRO A 6 -11.20 5.84 -12.62
CA PRO A 6 -11.90 6.96 -13.22
C PRO A 6 -11.72 8.22 -12.37
N GLU A 7 -11.51 9.35 -13.03
CA GLU A 7 -11.43 10.64 -12.36
C GLU A 7 -12.76 10.92 -11.62
N ASN A 8 -12.68 11.05 -10.31
CA ASN A 8 -13.85 11.36 -9.47
C ASN A 8 -13.87 12.85 -9.16
N THR A 9 -14.42 13.65 -10.08
CA THR A 9 -14.50 15.09 -9.90
C THR A 9 -15.39 15.50 -8.73
N ALA A 10 -16.38 14.70 -8.36
CA ALA A 10 -17.25 14.94 -7.19
C ALA A 10 -16.50 14.71 -5.87
N GLY A 11 -15.44 13.93 -5.88
CA GLY A 11 -14.60 13.66 -4.70
C GLY A 11 -13.39 14.58 -4.58
N TYR A 12 -13.27 15.63 -5.41
CA TYR A 12 -12.15 16.54 -5.34
C TYR A 12 -12.06 17.29 -4.01
N ASN A 13 -10.90 17.25 -3.38
CA ASN A 13 -10.62 17.88 -2.09
C ASN A 13 -9.51 18.92 -2.21
N ALA A 14 -9.90 20.20 -2.22
CA ALA A 14 -8.97 21.31 -2.35
C ALA A 14 -8.02 21.45 -1.15
N ALA A 15 -8.45 21.11 0.04
CA ALA A 15 -7.61 21.14 1.24
C ALA A 15 -6.53 20.06 1.17
N PHE A 16 -6.88 18.88 0.65
CA PHE A 16 -5.90 17.83 0.39
C PHE A 16 -4.87 18.27 -0.66
N GLU A 17 -5.30 18.85 -1.78
CA GLU A 17 -4.38 19.35 -2.82
C GLU A 17 -3.43 20.41 -2.29
N ALA A 18 -3.91 21.32 -1.46
CA ALA A 18 -3.06 22.35 -0.84
C ALA A 18 -1.97 21.72 0.08
N LEU A 19 -2.28 20.61 0.73
CA LEU A 19 -1.35 19.90 1.61
C LEU A 19 -0.39 18.98 0.82
N ALA A 20 -0.92 18.24 -0.14
CA ALA A 20 -0.20 17.18 -0.87
C ALA A 20 0.59 17.70 -2.08
N GLY A 21 0.17 18.85 -2.66
CA GLY A 21 0.71 19.37 -3.91
C GLY A 21 0.17 18.68 -5.17
N PHE A 22 -0.77 17.77 -5.04
CA PHE A 22 -1.45 17.09 -6.16
C PHE A 22 -2.90 16.76 -5.79
N ARG A 23 -3.73 16.51 -6.81
CA ARG A 23 -5.16 16.20 -6.63
C ARG A 23 -5.37 14.77 -6.13
N ASN A 24 -6.32 14.59 -5.19
CA ASN A 24 -6.69 13.28 -4.66
C ASN A 24 -7.49 12.41 -5.65
N THR A 25 -7.78 12.90 -6.83
CA THR A 25 -8.60 12.25 -7.87
C THR A 25 -7.78 11.77 -9.06
N VAL A 26 -6.49 11.54 -8.87
CA VAL A 26 -5.59 11.08 -9.94
C VAL A 26 -5.85 9.61 -10.26
N PRO A 27 -6.02 9.25 -11.54
CA PRO A 27 -6.16 7.85 -11.93
C PRO A 27 -4.86 7.07 -11.67
N LEU A 28 -5.02 5.78 -11.36
CA LEU A 28 -3.92 4.85 -11.15
C LEU A 28 -3.56 4.15 -12.46
N ASP A 29 -2.35 4.38 -12.98
CA ASP A 29 -1.76 3.55 -14.04
C ASP A 29 -1.06 2.34 -13.43
N SER A 30 -1.43 1.15 -13.88
CA SER A 30 -0.90 -0.12 -13.41
C SER A 30 -0.15 -0.92 -14.47
N SER A 31 0.29 -0.28 -15.56
CA SER A 31 1.06 -0.96 -16.60
C SER A 31 2.50 -1.25 -16.15
N VAL A 32 2.92 -2.52 -16.21
CA VAL A 32 4.28 -2.95 -15.85
C VAL A 32 4.85 -3.86 -16.92
N ILE A 33 6.05 -3.53 -17.37
CA ILE A 33 6.84 -4.41 -18.24
C ILE A 33 7.68 -5.32 -17.36
N GLN A 34 7.53 -6.65 -17.54
CA GLN A 34 8.18 -7.68 -16.74
C GLN A 34 9.16 -8.53 -17.58
N PRO A 35 10.33 -8.01 -17.94
CA PRO A 35 11.32 -8.79 -18.67
C PRO A 35 11.87 -9.91 -17.79
N ARG A 36 12.08 -11.08 -18.39
CA ARG A 36 12.61 -12.27 -17.70
C ARG A 36 13.61 -12.99 -18.61
N PHE A 37 14.71 -13.42 -18.02
CA PHE A 37 15.72 -14.23 -18.67
C PHE A 37 16.07 -15.39 -17.76
N GLY A 38 16.22 -16.60 -18.33
CA GLY A 38 16.64 -17.79 -17.60
C GLY A 38 17.65 -18.59 -18.44
N TYR A 39 18.53 -19.30 -17.76
CA TYR A 39 19.52 -20.16 -18.39
C TYR A 39 19.66 -21.48 -17.61
N LYS A 40 20.07 -22.49 -18.35
CA LYS A 40 20.45 -23.80 -17.83
C LYS A 40 21.63 -24.35 -18.65
N LEU A 41 22.75 -24.63 -18.00
CA LEU A 41 24.00 -25.03 -18.61
C LEU A 41 24.48 -26.32 -17.97
N ASP A 42 24.81 -27.31 -18.79
CA ASP A 42 25.63 -28.46 -18.36
C ASP A 42 27.10 -28.03 -18.40
N ILE A 43 27.72 -28.00 -17.24
CA ILE A 43 29.11 -27.60 -17.06
C ILE A 43 30.02 -28.78 -16.67
N GLY A 44 29.47 -30.02 -16.59
CA GLY A 44 30.21 -31.23 -16.20
C GLY A 44 31.41 -31.54 -17.07
N GLY A 45 31.31 -31.24 -18.37
CA GLY A 45 32.41 -31.41 -19.36
C GLY A 45 33.42 -30.28 -19.40
N THR A 46 33.28 -29.23 -18.61
CA THR A 46 34.21 -28.11 -18.60
C THR A 46 35.50 -28.44 -17.88
N LYS A 47 36.63 -27.77 -18.25
CA LYS A 47 37.94 -27.93 -17.59
C LYS A 47 37.90 -27.66 -16.08
N LEU A 48 36.91 -26.87 -15.63
CA LEU A 48 36.74 -26.54 -14.23
C LEU A 48 36.31 -27.76 -13.41
N ILE A 49 35.48 -28.63 -13.97
CA ILE A 49 34.89 -29.79 -13.32
C ILE A 49 35.56 -31.10 -13.69
N SER A 50 36.01 -31.25 -14.95
CA SER A 50 36.57 -32.50 -15.49
C SER A 50 37.85 -32.97 -14.79
N GLY A 51 38.51 -32.11 -14.01
CA GLY A 51 39.67 -32.47 -13.17
C GLY A 51 39.32 -32.98 -11.77
N MET A 52 38.03 -33.06 -11.42
CA MET A 52 37.58 -33.46 -10.09
C MET A 52 37.04 -34.90 -10.10
N ASP A 53 37.87 -35.90 -9.74
CA ASP A 53 37.55 -37.32 -9.83
C ASP A 53 36.25 -37.77 -9.10
N ARG A 54 35.75 -36.96 -8.22
CA ARG A 54 34.55 -37.26 -7.42
C ARG A 54 33.25 -36.72 -8.01
N ILE A 55 33.33 -35.87 -9.06
CA ILE A 55 32.18 -35.24 -9.67
C ILE A 55 31.90 -35.93 -11.01
N GLU A 56 30.70 -36.48 -11.16
CA GLU A 56 30.22 -37.16 -12.37
C GLU A 56 29.51 -36.21 -13.34
N GLY A 57 28.97 -35.12 -12.80
CA GLY A 57 28.27 -34.09 -13.59
C GLY A 57 28.06 -32.82 -12.79
N ALA A 58 27.86 -31.72 -13.49
CA ALA A 58 27.57 -30.44 -12.88
C ALA A 58 26.64 -29.62 -13.76
N GLU A 59 25.67 -29.00 -13.13
CA GLU A 59 24.64 -28.18 -13.79
C GLU A 59 24.60 -26.81 -13.13
N LEU A 60 24.64 -25.76 -13.95
CA LEU A 60 24.45 -24.38 -13.54
C LEU A 60 23.15 -23.86 -14.16
N SER A 61 22.23 -23.43 -13.33
CA SER A 61 20.99 -22.81 -13.79
C SER A 61 20.71 -21.52 -13.04
N GLY A 62 19.82 -20.71 -13.57
CA GLY A 62 19.41 -19.49 -12.91
C GLY A 62 18.63 -18.57 -13.82
N GLY A 63 18.38 -17.39 -13.31
CA GLY A 63 17.67 -16.37 -14.05
C GLY A 63 17.62 -15.03 -13.35
N ILE A 64 17.21 -14.04 -14.10
CA ILE A 64 16.96 -12.69 -13.64
C ILE A 64 15.68 -12.19 -14.26
N GLY A 65 14.88 -11.44 -13.52
CA GLY A 65 13.65 -10.86 -14.07
C GLY A 65 12.97 -9.89 -13.13
N VAL A 66 12.16 -9.06 -13.73
CA VAL A 66 11.25 -8.18 -13.01
C VAL A 66 9.94 -8.92 -12.75
N PHE A 67 9.47 -8.84 -11.52
CA PHE A 67 8.23 -9.47 -11.09
C PHE A 67 7.36 -8.44 -10.39
N SER A 68 6.12 -8.32 -10.79
CA SER A 68 5.11 -7.52 -10.09
C SER A 68 3.93 -8.37 -9.68
N GLY A 69 3.30 -7.98 -8.57
CA GLY A 69 2.07 -8.57 -8.08
C GLY A 69 0.82 -7.99 -8.76
N ARG A 70 -0.35 -8.49 -8.36
CA ARG A 70 -1.62 -7.83 -8.67
C ARG A 70 -1.84 -6.66 -7.71
N VAL A 71 -2.40 -5.57 -8.21
CA VAL A 71 -2.88 -4.46 -7.38
C VAL A 71 -4.12 -4.95 -6.62
N PRO A 72 -4.12 -4.91 -5.28
CA PRO A 72 -5.34 -5.15 -4.52
C PRO A 72 -6.40 -4.11 -4.86
N GLN A 73 -7.64 -4.53 -5.07
CA GLN A 73 -8.74 -3.61 -5.41
C GLN A 73 -8.93 -2.49 -4.37
N VAL A 74 -8.63 -2.77 -3.11
CA VAL A 74 -8.72 -1.79 -2.01
C VAL A 74 -7.83 -0.56 -2.24
N TRP A 75 -6.72 -0.69 -2.95
CA TRP A 75 -5.85 0.45 -3.29
C TRP A 75 -6.46 1.40 -4.32
N MET A 76 -7.49 0.95 -5.02
CA MET A 76 -8.26 1.76 -5.97
C MET A 76 -9.56 2.25 -5.33
N THR A 77 -10.25 1.39 -4.57
CA THR A 77 -11.55 1.72 -3.98
C THR A 77 -11.43 2.64 -2.77
N ASN A 78 -10.37 2.53 -1.98
CA ASN A 78 -10.15 3.41 -0.83
C ASN A 78 -10.03 4.89 -1.23
N PRO A 79 -9.17 5.29 -2.18
CA PRO A 79 -9.11 6.68 -2.63
C PRO A 79 -10.43 7.17 -3.22
N ALA A 80 -11.17 6.31 -3.90
CA ALA A 80 -12.47 6.67 -4.48
C ALA A 80 -13.56 6.89 -3.42
N ALA A 81 -13.53 6.13 -2.33
CA ALA A 81 -14.51 6.20 -1.25
C ALA A 81 -14.15 7.25 -0.18
N ASN A 82 -12.86 7.41 0.13
CA ASN A 82 -12.38 8.26 1.22
C ASN A 82 -11.74 9.53 0.68
N THR A 83 -12.53 10.37 0.03
CA THR A 83 -12.07 11.63 -0.56
C THR A 83 -11.97 12.77 0.44
N GLY A 84 -12.54 12.60 1.64
CA GLY A 84 -12.67 13.64 2.67
C GLY A 84 -13.78 14.66 2.40
N VAL A 85 -14.44 14.60 1.24
CA VAL A 85 -15.56 15.51 0.87
C VAL A 85 -16.83 14.76 0.51
N ALA A 86 -16.73 13.52 0.02
CA ALA A 86 -17.90 12.72 -0.38
C ALA A 86 -18.47 11.89 0.77
N THR A 87 -17.72 11.70 1.86
CA THR A 87 -18.10 10.86 2.98
C THR A 87 -17.79 11.58 4.29
N VAL A 88 -18.78 11.75 5.14
CA VAL A 88 -18.60 12.25 6.51
C VAL A 88 -18.53 11.05 7.44
N TYR A 89 -17.49 10.96 8.25
CA TYR A 89 -17.33 9.89 9.23
C TYR A 89 -17.89 10.35 10.59
N PHE A 90 -18.99 9.74 11.02
CA PHE A 90 -19.67 10.04 12.28
C PHE A 90 -19.15 9.23 13.48
N GLY A 91 -18.01 8.61 13.39
CA GLY A 91 -17.51 7.63 14.37
C GLY A 91 -17.27 8.16 15.79
N ASN A 92 -17.05 9.46 15.97
CA ASN A 92 -16.82 10.05 17.29
C ASN A 92 -18.09 10.56 17.99
N TRP A 93 -19.20 10.59 17.32
CA TRP A 93 -20.46 11.05 17.90
C TRP A 93 -21.09 10.03 18.85
N ALA A 94 -20.71 8.77 18.72
CA ALA A 94 -21.18 7.72 19.63
C ALA A 94 -20.75 7.90 21.11
N THR A 95 -19.76 8.75 21.37
CA THR A 95 -19.31 9.04 22.73
C THR A 95 -20.11 10.18 23.39
N ASP A 96 -20.70 11.08 22.59
CA ASP A 96 -21.55 12.18 23.10
C ASP A 96 -23.05 11.81 23.11
N ILE A 97 -23.45 10.79 22.35
CA ILE A 97 -24.79 10.23 22.43
C ILE A 97 -24.85 9.42 23.72
N ASN A 98 -25.69 9.88 24.67
CA ASN A 98 -25.93 9.20 25.92
C ASN A 98 -26.65 7.89 25.66
N LEU A 99 -25.92 6.83 25.38
CA LEU A 99 -26.43 5.46 25.20
C LEU A 99 -26.99 4.85 26.49
N GLY A 100 -27.16 5.67 27.56
CA GLY A 100 -27.71 5.23 28.84
C GLY A 100 -29.12 4.69 28.79
N THR A 101 -29.88 4.97 27.72
CA THR A 101 -31.22 4.43 27.51
C THR A 101 -31.27 3.08 26.84
N GLY A 102 -30.18 2.68 26.14
CA GLY A 102 -30.10 1.38 25.46
C GLY A 102 -31.04 1.19 24.28
N ASP A 103 -31.76 2.22 23.85
CA ASP A 103 -32.62 2.15 22.67
C ASP A 103 -31.81 2.61 21.41
N TRP A 104 -31.69 1.69 20.46
CA TRP A 104 -31.01 1.97 19.16
C TRP A 104 -31.78 3.04 18.34
N ARG A 105 -33.05 3.31 18.65
CA ARG A 105 -33.82 4.35 17.99
C ARG A 105 -33.34 5.73 18.38
N ASP A 106 -32.92 5.94 19.63
CA ASP A 106 -32.35 7.20 20.10
C ASP A 106 -31.04 7.51 19.34
N TYR A 107 -30.31 6.46 18.93
CA TYR A 107 -29.14 6.59 18.08
C TYR A 107 -29.49 7.07 16.65
N TYR A 108 -30.57 6.54 16.05
CA TYR A 108 -31.01 6.93 14.70
C TYR A 108 -31.79 8.25 14.70
N ASP A 109 -32.49 8.59 15.75
CA ASP A 109 -33.19 9.89 15.90
C ASP A 109 -32.17 11.03 16.11
N GLY A 110 -31.03 10.76 16.75
CA GLY A 110 -29.91 11.69 16.86
C GLY A 110 -29.18 11.92 15.54
N LEU A 111 -29.14 10.91 14.69
CA LEU A 111 -28.66 10.98 13.29
C LEU A 111 -29.85 11.37 12.39
N ASN A 112 -30.24 12.64 12.37
CA ASN A 112 -31.37 13.08 11.56
C ASN A 112 -30.99 13.03 10.06
N LEU A 113 -31.03 11.81 9.48
CA LEU A 113 -30.80 11.54 8.05
C LEU A 113 -31.75 12.35 7.14
N THR A 114 -32.89 12.81 7.69
CA THR A 114 -33.81 13.70 6.98
C THR A 114 -33.23 15.07 6.72
N CYS A 115 -32.27 15.55 7.51
CA CYS A 115 -31.59 16.82 7.26
C CYS A 115 -30.65 16.80 6.06
N LEU A 116 -30.35 15.63 5.47
CA LEU A 116 -29.58 15.51 4.22
C LEU A 116 -30.45 15.70 2.97
N LEU A 117 -31.76 15.81 3.11
CA LEU A 117 -32.68 16.04 1.99
C LEU A 117 -32.93 17.56 1.82
N PRO A 118 -33.02 18.05 0.56
CA PRO A 118 -33.21 19.48 0.29
C PRO A 118 -34.41 20.14 0.96
N ASP A 119 -35.42 19.35 1.31
CA ASP A 119 -36.68 19.82 1.94
C ASP A 119 -36.81 19.33 3.39
N ALA A 120 -35.71 18.97 4.05
CA ALA A 120 -35.74 18.43 5.39
C ALA A 120 -36.28 19.47 6.40
N GLN A 121 -37.27 19.07 7.16
CA GLN A 121 -37.78 19.88 8.30
C GLN A 121 -36.84 19.67 9.50
N PRO A 122 -36.60 20.72 10.31
CA PRO A 122 -35.85 20.58 11.55
C PRO A 122 -36.49 19.51 12.44
N ASN A 123 -35.66 18.76 13.17
CA ASN A 123 -36.18 17.80 14.16
C ASN A 123 -36.87 18.54 15.34
N GLU A 124 -37.50 17.78 16.24
CA GLU A 124 -38.15 18.31 17.46
C GLU A 124 -37.20 19.15 18.35
N TYR A 125 -35.89 19.01 18.16
CA TYR A 125 -34.84 19.76 18.85
C TYR A 125 -34.31 20.96 18.06
N GLY A 126 -34.89 21.27 16.91
CA GLY A 126 -34.69 22.53 16.16
C GLY A 126 -33.37 22.64 15.41
N ASP A 127 -32.55 21.62 15.40
CA ASP A 127 -31.19 21.70 14.83
C ASP A 127 -30.94 20.57 13.82
N CYS A 128 -31.03 20.89 12.54
CA CYS A 128 -30.32 20.18 11.50
C CYS A 128 -28.91 20.72 11.57
N GLY A 129 -28.04 20.09 12.36
CA GLY A 129 -26.64 20.48 12.43
C GLY A 129 -26.09 20.68 11.01
N ASP A 130 -25.45 21.81 10.77
CA ASP A 130 -24.92 22.15 9.44
C ASP A 130 -23.85 21.12 9.03
N VAL A 131 -24.29 20.04 8.35
CA VAL A 131 -23.40 19.02 7.81
C VAL A 131 -22.38 19.63 6.82
N SER A 132 -22.66 20.84 6.30
CA SER A 132 -21.72 21.54 5.43
C SER A 132 -20.46 21.98 6.18
N ALA A 133 -20.54 22.18 7.50
CA ALA A 133 -19.38 22.47 8.35
C ALA A 133 -18.38 21.30 8.41
N TYR A 134 -18.81 20.08 8.11
CA TYR A 134 -17.96 18.89 8.06
C TYR A 134 -17.54 18.54 6.63
N ALA A 135 -18.14 19.17 5.62
CA ALA A 135 -17.77 18.98 4.22
C ALA A 135 -16.41 19.61 3.96
N GLY A 136 -15.45 18.81 3.54
CA GLY A 136 -14.14 19.29 3.12
C GLY A 136 -13.04 19.29 4.19
N ALA A 137 -13.34 18.90 5.43
CA ALA A 137 -12.34 18.77 6.50
C ALA A 137 -12.03 17.31 6.88
N GLY A 138 -12.60 16.34 6.16
CA GLY A 138 -12.46 14.92 6.46
C GLY A 138 -11.10 14.35 6.04
N ALA A 139 -10.77 13.20 6.62
CA ALA A 139 -9.62 12.41 6.23
C ALA A 139 -9.72 12.00 4.75
N ALA A 140 -8.64 12.16 4.01
CA ALA A 140 -8.56 11.75 2.62
C ALA A 140 -7.55 10.63 2.43
N VAL A 141 -7.84 9.71 1.51
CA VAL A 141 -6.90 8.71 1.04
C VAL A 141 -6.67 8.94 -0.44
N ALA A 142 -5.41 8.98 -0.86
CA ALA A 142 -5.08 9.19 -2.26
C ALA A 142 -3.88 8.34 -2.71
N ASN A 143 -3.82 8.11 -4.01
CA ASN A 143 -2.62 7.55 -4.65
C ASN A 143 -1.76 8.71 -5.16
N HIS A 144 -0.45 8.61 -4.94
CA HIS A 144 0.49 9.54 -5.56
C HIS A 144 0.40 9.43 -7.08
N PRO A 145 0.47 10.54 -7.84
CA PRO A 145 0.38 10.50 -9.31
C PRO A 145 1.39 9.56 -9.97
N ASP A 146 2.58 9.45 -9.40
CA ASP A 146 3.66 8.58 -9.90
C ASP A 146 3.64 7.17 -9.29
N PHE A 147 2.55 6.79 -8.59
CA PHE A 147 2.47 5.47 -7.99
C PHE A 147 2.54 4.38 -9.06
N GLN A 148 3.47 3.45 -8.86
CA GLN A 148 3.66 2.27 -9.70
C GLN A 148 3.28 0.99 -8.96
N VAL A 149 2.85 0.00 -9.74
CA VAL A 149 2.55 -1.33 -9.19
C VAL A 149 3.80 -1.92 -8.54
N PRO A 150 3.69 -2.46 -7.31
CA PRO A 150 4.84 -3.04 -6.62
C PRO A 150 5.56 -4.06 -7.46
N SER A 151 6.87 -3.90 -7.55
CA SER A 151 7.73 -4.75 -8.38
C SER A 151 9.10 -4.99 -7.74
N ASP A 152 9.64 -6.19 -8.00
CA ASP A 152 10.94 -6.63 -7.53
C ASP A 152 11.80 -7.09 -8.71
N LEU A 153 13.09 -6.79 -8.67
CA LEU A 153 14.09 -7.45 -9.48
C LEU A 153 14.56 -8.70 -8.73
N LYS A 154 14.29 -9.88 -9.29
CA LYS A 154 14.74 -11.15 -8.69
C LYS A 154 15.79 -11.81 -9.54
N MET A 155 16.83 -12.32 -8.88
CA MET A 155 17.90 -13.09 -9.47
C MET A 155 18.07 -14.39 -8.70
N SER A 156 18.23 -15.49 -9.42
CA SER A 156 18.60 -16.78 -8.86
C SER A 156 19.78 -17.40 -9.59
N MET A 157 20.58 -18.17 -8.85
CA MET A 157 21.66 -18.99 -9.39
C MET A 157 21.72 -20.28 -8.59
N ASP A 158 21.68 -21.40 -9.30
CA ASP A 158 21.70 -22.75 -8.76
C ASP A 158 22.86 -23.52 -9.35
N LEU A 159 23.72 -24.06 -8.50
CA LEU A 159 24.78 -24.98 -8.89
C LEU A 159 24.44 -26.36 -8.30
N THR A 160 24.29 -27.35 -9.17
CA THR A 160 24.09 -28.75 -8.77
C THR A 160 25.28 -29.57 -9.20
N LEU A 161 25.89 -30.28 -8.25
CA LEU A 161 26.96 -31.22 -8.47
C LEU A 161 26.48 -32.66 -8.26
N TYR A 162 26.69 -33.51 -9.22
CA TYR A 162 26.40 -34.94 -9.13
C TYR A 162 27.70 -35.67 -8.75
N LEU A 163 27.68 -36.27 -7.56
CA LEU A 163 28.87 -36.89 -6.99
C LEU A 163 28.87 -38.40 -7.26
N ARG A 164 30.07 -38.96 -7.40
CA ARG A 164 30.25 -40.40 -7.52
C ARG A 164 29.63 -41.12 -6.33
N GLY A 165 28.81 -42.15 -6.59
CA GLY A 165 28.05 -42.86 -5.56
C GLY A 165 26.62 -42.38 -5.39
N GLY A 166 26.12 -41.47 -6.28
CA GLY A 166 24.72 -41.07 -6.33
C GLY A 166 24.35 -39.92 -5.41
N ALA A 167 25.27 -39.35 -4.66
CA ALA A 167 25.01 -38.16 -3.86
C ALA A 167 24.92 -36.91 -4.74
N ARG A 168 24.12 -35.95 -4.33
CA ARG A 168 23.95 -34.65 -5.00
C ARG A 168 24.20 -33.53 -3.99
N LEU A 169 24.96 -32.53 -4.41
CA LEU A 169 25.19 -31.30 -3.68
C LEU A 169 24.57 -30.14 -4.48
N THR A 170 23.73 -29.38 -3.86
CA THR A 170 23.09 -28.20 -4.50
C THR A 170 23.41 -26.95 -3.68
N ALA A 171 23.94 -25.95 -4.35
CA ALA A 171 24.09 -24.59 -3.82
C ALA A 171 23.12 -23.67 -4.56
N ASN A 172 22.28 -22.97 -3.81
CA ASN A 172 21.30 -22.04 -4.34
C ASN A 172 21.55 -20.64 -3.78
N TYR A 173 21.55 -19.65 -4.65
CA TYR A 173 21.61 -18.24 -4.29
C TYR A 173 20.41 -17.52 -4.87
N ILE A 174 19.69 -16.77 -4.05
CA ILE A 174 18.56 -15.94 -4.44
C ILE A 174 18.80 -14.53 -3.93
N LYS A 175 18.60 -13.55 -4.81
CA LYS A 175 18.59 -12.14 -4.47
C LYS A 175 17.32 -11.50 -4.99
N SER A 176 16.67 -10.68 -4.17
CA SER A 176 15.53 -9.86 -4.56
C SER A 176 15.79 -8.43 -4.11
N ASP A 177 15.82 -7.51 -5.06
CA ASP A 177 15.91 -6.08 -4.82
C ASP A 177 14.55 -5.44 -5.13
N VAL A 178 14.03 -4.66 -4.21
CA VAL A 178 12.78 -3.93 -4.42
C VAL A 178 13.02 -2.81 -5.44
N ILE A 179 12.17 -2.75 -6.49
CA ILE A 179 12.11 -1.61 -7.41
C ILE A 179 11.10 -0.62 -6.88
N ASP A 180 9.85 -1.09 -6.67
CA ASP A 180 8.73 -0.31 -6.19
C ASP A 180 8.02 -1.08 -5.07
N ALA A 181 8.24 -0.73 -3.82
CA ALA A 181 7.39 -1.18 -2.72
C ALA A 181 6.34 -0.14 -2.39
N VAL A 182 5.23 -0.58 -1.82
CA VAL A 182 4.21 0.34 -1.32
C VAL A 182 4.69 1.03 -0.05
N ASN A 183 4.52 2.33 -0.02
CA ASN A 183 4.72 3.16 1.15
C ASN A 183 3.47 3.97 1.44
N PHE A 184 3.08 4.06 2.69
CA PHE A 184 1.97 4.89 3.15
C PHE A 184 2.52 6.03 3.99
N THR A 185 2.16 7.25 3.62
CA THR A 185 2.53 8.46 4.36
C THR A 185 1.28 9.18 4.80
N ASP A 186 1.21 9.59 6.06
CA ASP A 186 0.16 10.48 6.56
C ASP A 186 0.68 11.92 6.51
N LEU A 187 0.21 12.68 5.53
CA LEU A 187 0.60 14.07 5.33
C LEU A 187 0.13 14.97 6.48
N GLY A 188 -0.98 14.63 7.14
CA GLY A 188 -1.44 15.35 8.31
C GLY A 188 -0.45 15.25 9.47
N VAL A 189 0.10 14.05 9.69
CA VAL A 189 1.15 13.83 10.70
C VAL A 189 2.42 14.62 10.38
N GLU A 190 2.84 14.62 9.11
CA GLU A 190 4.00 15.39 8.67
C GLU A 190 3.79 16.91 8.87
N ALA A 191 2.61 17.42 8.48
CA ALA A 191 2.26 18.83 8.61
C ALA A 191 2.05 19.25 10.09
N GLY A 192 1.46 18.37 10.90
CA GLY A 192 1.25 18.61 12.34
C GLY A 192 2.52 18.62 13.17
N GLY A 193 3.55 17.96 12.66
CA GLY A 193 4.86 17.88 13.26
C GLY A 193 4.94 17.06 14.55
N ILE A 194 6.12 17.03 15.14
CA ILE A 194 6.41 16.27 16.33
C ILE A 194 6.09 17.12 17.58
N ARG A 195 5.23 16.62 18.44
CA ARG A 195 4.91 17.23 19.73
C ARG A 195 6.03 17.01 20.75
N GLN A 196 6.51 15.77 20.85
CA GLN A 196 7.58 15.39 21.79
C GLN A 196 8.19 14.04 21.41
N VAL A 197 9.33 13.73 21.99
CA VAL A 197 9.88 12.37 21.99
C VAL A 197 9.70 11.80 23.39
N ALA A 198 9.03 10.65 23.50
CA ALA A 198 8.83 9.96 24.76
C ALA A 198 10.15 9.43 25.34
N ALA A 199 10.18 9.10 26.64
CA ALA A 199 11.38 8.63 27.32
C ALA A 199 11.96 7.32 26.75
N ASP A 200 11.13 6.53 26.07
CA ASP A 200 11.51 5.28 25.35
C ASP A 200 11.96 5.50 23.91
N GLY A 201 12.07 6.76 23.47
CA GLY A 201 12.50 7.15 22.14
C GLY A 201 11.38 7.18 21.09
N ARG A 202 10.12 6.87 21.44
CA ARG A 202 9.00 6.96 20.49
C ARG A 202 8.63 8.41 20.23
N THR A 203 8.36 8.71 18.95
CA THR A 203 7.86 10.01 18.54
C THR A 203 6.37 10.13 18.85
N VAL A 204 5.98 11.22 19.49
CA VAL A 204 4.56 11.60 19.72
C VAL A 204 4.27 12.79 18.83
N TYR A 205 3.26 12.63 17.96
CA TYR A 205 2.83 13.68 17.04
C TYR A 205 1.73 14.55 17.66
N ASN A 206 1.46 15.69 17.05
CA ASN A 206 0.34 16.52 17.43
C ASN A 206 -0.98 15.82 17.17
N GLU A 207 -1.95 15.97 18.07
CA GLU A 207 -3.28 15.34 17.95
C GLU A 207 -4.20 16.11 17.00
N GLU A 208 -3.89 17.39 16.74
CA GLU A 208 -4.68 18.30 15.89
C GLU A 208 -4.27 18.17 14.42
N TYR A 209 -4.43 17.00 13.82
CA TYR A 209 -4.21 16.84 12.39
C TYR A 209 -5.33 16.03 11.74
N THR A 210 -5.60 16.35 10.48
CA THR A 210 -6.50 15.56 9.66
C THR A 210 -5.71 14.43 9.00
N GLN A 211 -6.17 13.19 9.12
CA GLN A 211 -5.54 12.05 8.46
C GLN A 211 -5.65 12.19 6.95
N ASN A 212 -4.51 12.35 6.27
CA ASN A 212 -4.42 12.44 4.82
C ASN A 212 -3.39 11.43 4.34
N ILE A 213 -3.87 10.22 4.04
CA ILE A 213 -3.02 9.07 3.74
C ILE A 213 -2.73 9.03 2.25
N VAL A 214 -1.46 9.09 1.89
CA VAL A 214 -0.97 8.94 0.52
C VAL A 214 -0.27 7.61 0.35
N MET A 215 -0.67 6.86 -0.65
CA MET A 215 0.01 5.68 -1.11
C MET A 215 1.01 6.06 -2.19
N SER A 216 2.28 5.78 -1.95
CA SER A 216 3.41 6.08 -2.83
C SER A 216 4.34 4.87 -2.96
N ASN A 217 5.44 5.01 -3.69
CA ASN A 217 6.45 3.97 -3.81
C ASN A 217 7.72 4.30 -3.02
N THR A 218 8.44 3.23 -2.67
CA THR A 218 9.80 3.30 -2.15
C THR A 218 10.63 2.16 -2.75
N SER A 219 11.89 2.44 -3.03
CA SER A 219 12.86 1.41 -3.46
C SER A 219 13.62 0.76 -2.30
N LYS A 220 13.18 1.01 -1.06
CA LYS A 220 13.82 0.44 0.13
C LYS A 220 13.36 -1.00 0.35
N GLY A 221 14.30 -1.89 0.56
CA GLY A 221 14.07 -3.28 0.89
C GLY A 221 14.77 -4.22 -0.09
N GLY A 222 14.94 -5.45 0.34
CA GLY A 222 15.55 -6.50 -0.44
C GLY A 222 15.77 -7.75 0.41
N MET A 223 16.15 -8.84 -0.23
CA MET A 223 16.43 -10.11 0.41
C MET A 223 17.59 -10.78 -0.31
N GLU A 224 18.49 -11.38 0.47
CA GLU A 224 19.49 -12.31 -0.04
C GLU A 224 19.39 -13.62 0.74
N SER A 225 19.49 -14.75 0.03
CA SER A 225 19.46 -16.07 0.63
C SER A 225 20.49 -16.97 -0.05
N PHE A 226 21.23 -17.70 0.75
CA PHE A 226 22.12 -18.76 0.29
C PHE A 226 21.75 -20.07 0.99
N THR A 227 21.58 -21.13 0.22
CA THR A 227 21.22 -22.46 0.75
C THR A 227 22.17 -23.50 0.18
N LEU A 228 22.63 -24.42 1.02
CA LEU A 228 23.43 -25.59 0.65
C LEU A 228 22.71 -26.85 1.12
N SER A 229 22.52 -27.83 0.24
CA SER A 229 21.83 -29.08 0.53
C SER A 229 22.48 -30.28 -0.20
#